data_10192e33013091523c0cac469382ee0f
#
_entry.id   10192e33013091523c0cac469382ee0f
#
_cell.length_a   1.000
_cell.length_b   1.000
_cell.length_c   1.000
_cell.angle_alpha   90.00
_cell.angle_beta   90.00
_cell.angle_gamma   90.00
#
_symmetry.space_group_name_H-M   'P 1'
#
loop_
_entity.id
_entity.type
_entity.pdbx_description
1 polymer ?
#
loop_
_entity_poly.entity_id
_entity_poly.type
_entity_poly.pdbx_seq_one_letter_code
_entity_poly.pdbx_strand_id
1 'polypeptide(L)'
;MTTPKIASSYDDNPMVHRDRRLGRASAAWTRSFACDDMGVLIVCRGPIRKEAIDVFREMGITQVGILLSERDSIVFPRALSPELRIMDPRHVHAVPDYTGATKEERVQRIEQMIRICRTHGYGYVFAGYGFMAEDAEFVRRLEEAGIGFIGPCSYTQNAAGAKDEAKRTAIANDVSVTPGVNDATTRTLLRLHPDRKDLQRLAKKHGLDVPALGDEKVALAEAVGALLDASYHAHVDLYSIDELAETLRLEAAKLLADQPGRRFRLKAIGG
;
A
#
# COMPACT_ATOMS: atom_id res chain seq x y z
N MET A 1 -51.04 -3.54 20.16
CA MET A 1 -49.86 -2.97 20.84
C MET A 1 -48.95 -2.38 19.75
N THR A 2 -48.93 -1.08 19.60
CA THR A 2 -48.06 -0.38 18.67
C THR A 2 -46.66 -0.32 19.28
N THR A 3 -45.68 -0.93 18.61
CA THR A 3 -44.27 -0.82 18.98
C THR A 3 -43.92 0.67 19.01
N PRO A 4 -43.34 1.21 20.08
CA PRO A 4 -42.94 2.61 20.09
C PRO A 4 -41.89 2.82 19.01
N LYS A 5 -42.17 3.72 18.06
CA LYS A 5 -41.14 4.23 17.16
C LYS A 5 -40.08 4.91 18.02
N ILE A 6 -38.92 4.30 18.15
CA ILE A 6 -37.74 4.98 18.68
C ILE A 6 -37.44 6.07 17.65
N ALA A 7 -37.79 7.30 17.98
CA ALA A 7 -37.37 8.45 17.21
C ALA A 7 -35.85 8.41 17.20
N SER A 8 -35.26 8.21 16.01
CA SER A 8 -33.80 8.28 15.84
C SER A 8 -33.42 9.72 16.10
N SER A 9 -32.73 9.97 17.22
CA SER A 9 -32.14 11.29 17.51
C SER A 9 -31.22 11.79 16.41
N TYR A 10 -30.90 10.93 15.46
CA TYR A 10 -30.12 11.19 14.28
C TYR A 10 -30.92 11.96 13.22
N ASP A 11 -32.17 11.64 13.02
CA ASP A 11 -33.03 12.30 12.02
C ASP A 11 -33.42 13.73 12.43
N ASP A 12 -33.43 14.02 13.73
CA ASP A 12 -33.72 15.35 14.28
C ASP A 12 -32.49 16.24 14.47
N ASN A 13 -31.27 15.71 14.17
CA ASN A 13 -30.05 16.48 14.30
C ASN A 13 -29.89 17.46 13.11
N PRO A 14 -29.97 18.80 13.34
CA PRO A 14 -29.85 19.78 12.25
C PRO A 14 -28.53 19.69 11.47
N MET A 15 -27.51 19.06 12.05
CA MET A 15 -26.24 18.83 11.36
C MET A 15 -26.34 17.77 10.26
N VAL A 16 -27.29 16.84 10.34
CA VAL A 16 -27.53 15.81 9.31
C VAL A 16 -28.09 16.42 8.02
N HIS A 17 -28.87 17.48 8.15
CA HIS A 17 -29.50 18.18 7.02
C HIS A 17 -28.71 19.39 6.53
N ARG A 18 -27.56 19.68 7.17
CA ARG A 18 -26.71 20.78 6.75
C ARG A 18 -26.07 20.49 5.41
N ASP A 19 -26.14 21.45 4.47
CA ASP A 19 -25.36 21.38 3.22
C ASP A 19 -23.85 21.46 3.58
N ARG A 20 -23.14 20.37 3.41
CA ARG A 20 -21.72 20.22 3.77
C ARG A 20 -20.80 20.43 2.57
N ARG A 21 -21.34 20.73 1.38
CA ARG A 21 -20.53 20.93 0.19
C ARG A 21 -19.63 22.14 0.33
N LEU A 22 -18.33 21.93 0.17
CA LEU A 22 -17.31 22.97 0.33
C LEU A 22 -17.55 24.16 -0.62
N GLY A 23 -17.97 23.91 -1.86
CA GLY A 23 -18.28 24.97 -2.83
C GLY A 23 -19.43 25.91 -2.41
N ARG A 24 -20.25 25.52 -1.45
CA ARG A 24 -21.36 26.33 -0.89
C ARG A 24 -21.04 26.97 0.47
N ALA A 25 -19.84 26.80 0.96
CA ALA A 25 -19.43 27.42 2.22
C ALA A 25 -19.47 28.95 2.11
N SER A 26 -19.78 29.63 3.23
CA SER A 26 -19.81 31.09 3.30
C SER A 26 -18.43 31.72 3.09
N ALA A 27 -17.38 31.12 3.68
CA ALA A 27 -16.02 31.61 3.56
C ALA A 27 -15.39 31.27 2.21
N ALA A 28 -14.79 32.26 1.56
CA ALA A 28 -14.05 32.04 0.30
C ALA A 28 -12.91 31.05 0.44
N TRP A 29 -12.19 31.10 1.55
CA TRP A 29 -11.13 30.14 1.87
C TRP A 29 -11.65 28.69 1.91
N THR A 30 -12.79 28.43 2.54
CA THR A 30 -13.39 27.08 2.57
C THR A 30 -13.80 26.65 1.16
N ARG A 31 -14.37 27.56 0.35
CA ARG A 31 -14.76 27.24 -1.03
C ARG A 31 -13.57 26.91 -1.93
N SER A 32 -12.38 27.43 -1.63
CA SER A 32 -11.18 27.12 -2.43
C SER A 32 -10.72 25.65 -2.32
N PHE A 33 -11.27 24.89 -1.39
CA PHE A 33 -11.01 23.43 -1.26
C PHE A 33 -12.04 22.59 -2.04
N ALA A 34 -13.00 23.18 -2.72
CA ALA A 34 -13.93 22.42 -3.56
C ALA A 34 -13.20 21.85 -4.79
N CYS A 35 -13.58 20.66 -5.18
CA CYS A 35 -12.98 19.87 -6.25
C CYS A 35 -14.05 19.50 -7.29
N ASP A 36 -14.84 20.47 -7.75
CA ASP A 36 -16.03 20.25 -8.57
C ASP A 36 -15.69 19.72 -9.98
N ASP A 37 -14.48 19.93 -10.44
CA ASP A 37 -13.95 19.54 -11.76
C ASP A 37 -13.28 18.14 -11.75
N MET A 38 -13.20 17.50 -10.60
CA MET A 38 -12.57 16.18 -10.48
C MET A 38 -13.55 15.05 -10.76
N GLY A 39 -13.04 14.01 -11.47
CA GLY A 39 -13.66 12.70 -11.56
C GLY A 39 -12.80 11.66 -10.84
N VAL A 40 -13.38 10.86 -9.96
CA VAL A 40 -12.66 9.89 -9.11
C VAL A 40 -13.23 8.48 -9.26
N LEU A 41 -12.34 7.50 -9.50
CA LEU A 41 -12.65 6.07 -9.39
C LEU A 41 -12.20 5.56 -8.01
N ILE A 42 -13.14 5.03 -7.24
CA ILE A 42 -12.88 4.44 -5.92
C ILE A 42 -12.62 2.94 -6.06
N VAL A 43 -11.46 2.48 -5.61
CA VAL A 43 -10.98 1.08 -5.67
C VAL A 43 -10.80 0.53 -4.25
N CYS A 44 -11.80 0.66 -3.43
CA CYS A 44 -11.79 0.08 -2.09
C CYS A 44 -13.15 -0.52 -1.75
N ARG A 45 -13.23 -1.28 -0.68
CA ARG A 45 -14.46 -2.00 -0.30
C ARG A 45 -14.99 -1.62 1.07
N GLY A 46 -16.22 -2.10 1.33
CA GLY A 46 -16.86 -2.01 2.63
C GLY A 46 -17.14 -0.57 3.09
N PRO A 47 -17.04 -0.31 4.40
CA PRO A 47 -17.33 1.00 4.98
C PRO A 47 -16.47 2.13 4.40
N ILE A 48 -15.20 1.86 4.04
CA ILE A 48 -14.29 2.85 3.47
C ILE A 48 -14.80 3.37 2.13
N ARG A 49 -15.37 2.49 1.29
CA ARG A 49 -15.95 2.90 0.00
C ARG A 49 -17.11 3.87 0.20
N LYS A 50 -18.00 3.54 1.15
CA LYS A 50 -19.12 4.42 1.46
C LYS A 50 -18.65 5.76 2.01
N GLU A 51 -17.74 5.76 2.96
CA GLU A 51 -17.14 6.96 3.54
C GLU A 51 -16.50 7.83 2.45
N ALA A 52 -15.70 7.24 1.55
CA ALA A 52 -15.08 7.96 0.46
C ALA A 52 -16.10 8.63 -0.48
N ILE A 53 -17.21 7.93 -0.81
CA ILE A 53 -18.29 8.52 -1.62
C ILE A 53 -18.87 9.75 -0.93
N ASP A 54 -19.16 9.65 0.37
CA ASP A 54 -19.76 10.74 1.12
C ASP A 54 -18.81 11.94 1.20
N VAL A 55 -17.53 11.70 1.52
CA VAL A 55 -16.50 12.77 1.60
C VAL A 55 -16.29 13.44 0.24
N PHE A 56 -16.14 12.67 -0.83
CA PHE A 56 -15.94 13.25 -2.17
C PHE A 56 -17.15 14.11 -2.60
N ARG A 57 -18.36 13.69 -2.28
CA ARG A 57 -19.56 14.50 -2.54
C ARG A 57 -19.59 15.80 -1.72
N GLU A 58 -19.13 15.76 -0.47
CA GLU A 58 -18.96 16.97 0.34
C GLU A 58 -17.92 17.92 -0.23
N MET A 59 -16.85 17.39 -0.84
CA MET A 59 -15.86 18.18 -1.56
C MET A 59 -16.36 18.76 -2.89
N GLY A 60 -17.57 18.41 -3.32
CA GLY A 60 -18.16 18.88 -4.57
C GLY A 60 -17.96 17.93 -5.76
N ILE A 61 -17.21 16.84 -5.59
CA ILE A 61 -16.96 15.86 -6.66
C ILE A 61 -18.27 15.15 -6.99
N THR A 62 -18.78 15.37 -8.17
CA THR A 62 -20.04 14.77 -8.64
C THR A 62 -19.79 13.53 -9.51
N GLN A 63 -18.63 13.45 -10.15
CA GLN A 63 -18.24 12.32 -11.00
C GLN A 63 -17.47 11.29 -10.18
N VAL A 64 -18.20 10.47 -9.43
CA VAL A 64 -17.63 9.40 -8.60
C VAL A 64 -18.03 8.05 -9.16
N GLY A 65 -17.03 7.24 -9.54
CA GLY A 65 -17.21 5.85 -9.92
C GLY A 65 -16.69 4.91 -8.83
N ILE A 66 -17.19 3.69 -8.83
CA ILE A 66 -16.70 2.63 -7.95
C ILE A 66 -16.30 1.39 -8.73
N LEU A 67 -15.20 0.78 -8.34
CA LEU A 67 -14.84 -0.55 -8.75
C LEU A 67 -15.49 -1.55 -7.77
N LEU A 68 -16.12 -2.59 -8.29
CA LEU A 68 -16.89 -3.52 -7.49
C LEU A 68 -16.60 -4.96 -7.92
N SER A 69 -16.07 -5.77 -7.00
CA SER A 69 -15.99 -7.21 -7.22
C SER A 69 -17.33 -7.89 -6.88
N GLU A 70 -17.56 -9.04 -7.48
CA GLU A 70 -18.77 -9.82 -7.22
C GLU A 70 -18.96 -10.13 -5.72
N ARG A 71 -17.85 -10.41 -5.03
CA ARG A 71 -17.87 -10.71 -3.58
C ARG A 71 -18.29 -9.52 -2.72
N ASP A 72 -18.01 -8.30 -3.17
CA ASP A 72 -18.31 -7.07 -2.43
C ASP A 72 -19.65 -6.45 -2.82
N SER A 73 -20.34 -6.98 -3.83
CA SER A 73 -21.64 -6.48 -4.27
C SER A 73 -22.78 -6.84 -3.31
N ILE A 74 -22.61 -7.94 -2.58
CA ILE A 74 -23.62 -8.48 -1.68
C ILE A 74 -23.08 -8.51 -0.25
N VAL A 75 -23.80 -7.88 0.67
CA VAL A 75 -23.58 -8.00 2.11
C VAL A 75 -24.56 -9.04 2.70
N PHE A 76 -24.16 -9.61 3.84
CA PHE A 76 -24.97 -10.61 4.53
C PHE A 76 -26.37 -10.07 4.90
N PRO A 77 -27.44 -10.89 4.76
CA PRO A 77 -27.52 -12.24 4.21
C PRO A 77 -27.88 -12.30 2.71
N ARG A 78 -28.09 -11.24 1.99
CA ARG A 78 -28.37 -11.10 0.53
C ARG A 78 -28.82 -9.68 0.18
N ALA A 79 -28.42 -8.71 0.97
CA ALA A 79 -28.73 -7.31 0.70
C ALA A 79 -27.62 -6.69 -0.15
N LEU A 80 -27.97 -5.80 -1.06
CA LEU A 80 -27.00 -4.98 -1.76
C LEU A 80 -26.23 -4.09 -0.78
N SER A 81 -24.94 -3.88 -1.05
CA SER A 81 -24.13 -2.89 -0.31
C SER A 81 -24.83 -1.52 -0.32
N PRO A 82 -24.84 -0.79 0.80
CA PRO A 82 -25.60 0.46 0.92
C PRO A 82 -25.29 1.48 -0.19
N GLU A 83 -24.05 1.60 -0.58
CA GLU A 83 -23.58 2.50 -1.64
C GLU A 83 -24.18 2.15 -3.02
N LEU A 84 -24.47 0.89 -3.29
CA LEU A 84 -25.10 0.48 -4.56
C LEU A 84 -26.56 0.96 -4.69
N ARG A 85 -27.19 1.33 -3.58
CA ARG A 85 -28.57 1.84 -3.59
C ARG A 85 -28.63 3.33 -3.99
N ILE A 86 -27.52 4.03 -3.89
CA ILE A 86 -27.43 5.48 -4.09
C ILE A 86 -26.53 5.87 -5.27
N MET A 87 -25.80 4.91 -5.85
CA MET A 87 -24.96 5.15 -7.02
C MET A 87 -25.75 4.96 -8.31
N ASP A 88 -25.46 5.80 -9.31
CA ASP A 88 -25.90 5.55 -10.67
C ASP A 88 -25.21 4.26 -11.19
N PRO A 89 -25.98 3.28 -11.69
CA PRO A 89 -25.38 2.03 -12.20
C PRO A 89 -24.32 2.22 -13.26
N ARG A 90 -24.35 3.33 -14.02
CA ARG A 90 -23.32 3.66 -15.02
C ARG A 90 -21.95 3.94 -14.42
N HIS A 91 -21.89 4.25 -13.14
CA HIS A 91 -20.67 4.51 -12.38
C HIS A 91 -20.25 3.34 -11.47
N VAL A 92 -20.89 2.18 -11.63
CA VAL A 92 -20.53 0.94 -10.92
C VAL A 92 -19.86 -0.01 -11.91
N HIS A 93 -18.55 -0.21 -11.77
CA HIS A 93 -17.74 -0.99 -12.69
C HIS A 93 -17.41 -2.36 -12.10
N ALA A 94 -18.01 -3.42 -12.64
CA ALA A 94 -17.81 -4.77 -12.17
C ALA A 94 -16.44 -5.31 -12.58
N VAL A 95 -15.77 -5.97 -11.64
CA VAL A 95 -14.50 -6.69 -11.84
C VAL A 95 -14.55 -8.04 -11.13
N PRO A 96 -13.80 -9.05 -11.58
CA PRO A 96 -13.76 -10.34 -10.88
C PRO A 96 -13.21 -10.22 -9.46
N ASP A 97 -12.16 -9.42 -9.31
CA ASP A 97 -11.45 -9.12 -8.07
C ASP A 97 -10.68 -7.79 -8.22
N TYR A 98 -10.00 -7.31 -7.16
CA TYR A 98 -9.28 -6.02 -7.18
C TYR A 98 -7.80 -6.15 -7.55
N THR A 99 -7.18 -7.30 -7.34
CA THR A 99 -5.72 -7.45 -7.39
C THR A 99 -5.22 -8.48 -8.39
N GLY A 100 -6.04 -9.47 -8.77
CA GLY A 100 -5.59 -10.68 -9.44
C GLY A 100 -4.85 -11.65 -8.50
N ALA A 101 -4.79 -12.92 -8.86
CA ALA A 101 -4.10 -13.96 -8.13
C ALA A 101 -2.64 -14.16 -8.61
N THR A 102 -2.35 -13.82 -9.87
CA THR A 102 -1.01 -13.88 -10.48
C THR A 102 -0.52 -12.49 -10.87
N LYS A 103 0.77 -12.40 -11.23
CA LYS A 103 1.35 -11.15 -11.75
C LYS A 103 0.66 -10.70 -13.04
N GLU A 104 0.36 -11.64 -13.92
CA GLU A 104 -0.31 -11.40 -15.20
C GLU A 104 -1.73 -10.87 -14.99
N GLU A 105 -2.49 -11.50 -14.09
CA GLU A 105 -3.83 -11.06 -13.74
C GLU A 105 -3.80 -9.67 -13.07
N ARG A 106 -2.80 -9.41 -12.23
CA ARG A 106 -2.60 -8.09 -11.62
C ARG A 106 -2.37 -7.01 -12.68
N VAL A 107 -1.49 -7.27 -13.65
CA VAL A 107 -1.26 -6.35 -14.77
C VAL A 107 -2.56 -6.11 -15.55
N GLN A 108 -3.29 -7.18 -15.88
CA GLN A 108 -4.58 -7.07 -16.57
C GLN A 108 -5.60 -6.24 -15.77
N ARG A 109 -5.61 -6.38 -14.45
CA ARG A 109 -6.48 -5.62 -13.57
C ARG A 109 -6.13 -4.13 -13.57
N ILE A 110 -4.86 -3.79 -13.52
CA ILE A 110 -4.38 -2.40 -13.62
C ILE A 110 -4.81 -1.79 -14.96
N GLU A 111 -4.58 -2.51 -16.06
CA GLU A 111 -4.98 -2.05 -17.39
C GLU A 111 -6.50 -1.89 -17.53
N GLN A 112 -7.28 -2.76 -16.87
CA GLN A 112 -8.73 -2.61 -16.81
C GLN A 112 -9.15 -1.34 -16.08
N MET A 113 -8.52 -1.02 -14.95
CA MET A 113 -8.80 0.21 -14.20
C MET A 113 -8.45 1.45 -15.00
N ILE A 114 -7.30 1.46 -15.67
CA ILE A 114 -6.88 2.56 -16.56
C ILE A 114 -7.89 2.76 -17.70
N ARG A 115 -8.36 1.68 -18.32
CA ARG A 115 -9.40 1.75 -19.37
C ARG A 115 -10.71 2.33 -18.82
N ILE A 116 -11.16 1.90 -17.66
CA ILE A 116 -12.36 2.43 -16.98
C ILE A 116 -12.20 3.93 -16.76
N CYS A 117 -11.06 4.36 -16.21
CA CYS A 117 -10.80 5.78 -15.97
C CYS A 117 -10.89 6.59 -17.27
N ARG A 118 -10.24 6.15 -18.34
CA ARG A 118 -10.25 6.85 -19.63
C ARG A 118 -11.64 6.87 -20.29
N THR A 119 -12.36 5.75 -20.22
CA THR A 119 -13.69 5.64 -20.85
C THR A 119 -14.72 6.50 -20.15
N HIS A 120 -14.64 6.65 -18.84
CA HIS A 120 -15.63 7.34 -18.03
C HIS A 120 -15.15 8.71 -17.52
N GLY A 121 -13.96 9.16 -17.92
CA GLY A 121 -13.44 10.49 -17.57
C GLY A 121 -13.02 10.64 -16.10
N TYR A 122 -12.62 9.55 -15.44
CA TYR A 122 -12.06 9.67 -14.09
C TYR A 122 -10.58 10.04 -14.19
N GLY A 123 -10.26 11.26 -13.77
CA GLY A 123 -8.89 11.75 -13.75
C GLY A 123 -8.07 11.27 -12.56
N TYR A 124 -8.72 10.70 -11.56
CA TYR A 124 -8.11 10.28 -10.30
C TYR A 124 -8.59 8.92 -9.83
N VAL A 125 -7.72 8.21 -9.08
CA VAL A 125 -8.03 6.94 -8.42
C VAL A 125 -7.78 7.05 -6.94
N PHE A 126 -8.73 6.56 -6.13
CA PHE A 126 -8.61 6.42 -4.68
C PHE A 126 -8.72 4.95 -4.30
N ALA A 127 -7.65 4.38 -3.73
CA ALA A 127 -7.60 2.96 -3.37
C ALA A 127 -7.89 2.68 -1.88
N GLY A 128 -8.09 3.72 -1.06
CA GLY A 128 -8.34 3.57 0.38
C GLY A 128 -7.12 3.01 1.11
N TYR A 129 -7.27 1.85 1.73
CA TYR A 129 -6.19 1.11 2.36
C TYR A 129 -6.21 -0.37 1.94
N GLY A 130 -5.05 -1.04 2.03
CA GLY A 130 -4.90 -2.42 1.59
C GLY A 130 -5.06 -2.60 0.07
N PHE A 131 -5.20 -3.84 -0.41
CA PHE A 131 -5.27 -4.15 -1.84
C PHE A 131 -4.17 -3.45 -2.66
N MET A 132 -4.59 -2.56 -3.56
CA MET A 132 -3.71 -1.81 -4.46
C MET A 132 -3.21 -0.49 -3.85
N ALA A 133 -3.62 -0.13 -2.62
CA ALA A 133 -3.28 1.16 -2.01
C ALA A 133 -1.77 1.32 -1.72
N GLU A 134 -1.08 0.20 -1.47
CA GLU A 134 0.36 0.16 -1.19
C GLU A 134 1.17 -0.45 -2.36
N ASP A 135 0.59 -0.48 -3.55
CA ASP A 135 1.17 -1.07 -4.74
C ASP A 135 1.87 0.00 -5.59
N ALA A 136 3.18 0.12 -5.43
CA ALA A 136 3.98 1.10 -6.18
C ALA A 136 3.91 0.90 -7.71
N GLU A 137 3.79 -0.33 -8.21
CA GLU A 137 3.63 -0.62 -9.64
C GLU A 137 2.28 -0.11 -10.17
N PHE A 138 1.21 -0.31 -9.40
CA PHE A 138 -0.10 0.25 -9.72
C PHE A 138 -0.05 1.76 -9.83
N VAL A 139 0.52 2.42 -8.83
CA VAL A 139 0.61 3.89 -8.82
C VAL A 139 1.47 4.40 -9.97
N ARG A 140 2.63 3.78 -10.23
CA ARG A 140 3.49 4.12 -11.36
C ARG A 140 2.75 4.04 -12.70
N ARG A 141 1.96 3.00 -12.93
CA ARG A 141 1.19 2.85 -14.17
C ARG A 141 0.06 3.85 -14.30
N LEU A 142 -0.57 4.25 -13.20
CA LEU A 142 -1.53 5.37 -13.21
C LEU A 142 -0.85 6.68 -13.59
N GLU A 143 0.30 6.97 -12.98
CA GLU A 143 1.11 8.17 -13.28
C GLU A 143 1.51 8.21 -14.76
N GLU A 144 2.00 7.10 -15.32
CA GLU A 144 2.34 6.96 -16.75
C GLU A 144 1.12 7.14 -17.67
N ALA A 145 -0.06 6.77 -17.20
CA ALA A 145 -1.31 6.95 -17.93
C ALA A 145 -1.89 8.38 -17.81
N GLY A 146 -1.26 9.27 -17.02
CA GLY A 146 -1.74 10.62 -16.73
C GLY A 146 -2.94 10.64 -15.77
N ILE A 147 -3.13 9.59 -14.97
CA ILE A 147 -4.19 9.48 -13.96
C ILE A 147 -3.60 9.73 -12.58
N GLY A 148 -4.15 10.69 -11.85
CA GLY A 148 -3.71 11.01 -10.50
C GLY A 148 -4.07 9.91 -9.50
N PHE A 149 -3.15 9.57 -8.60
CA PHE A 149 -3.44 8.69 -7.47
C PHE A 149 -3.66 9.54 -6.21
N ILE A 150 -4.80 9.37 -5.56
CA ILE A 150 -5.08 10.07 -4.29
C ILE A 150 -4.40 9.29 -3.17
N GLY A 151 -3.12 9.61 -2.96
CA GLY A 151 -2.22 8.94 -2.04
C GLY A 151 -0.75 9.28 -2.35
N PRO A 152 0.21 8.56 -1.76
CA PRO A 152 1.63 8.75 -2.05
C PRO A 152 1.94 8.40 -3.51
N CYS A 153 2.84 9.15 -4.14
CA CYS A 153 3.36 8.82 -5.48
C CYS A 153 4.18 7.51 -5.45
N SER A 154 4.41 6.92 -6.62
CA SER A 154 5.13 5.64 -6.74
C SER A 154 6.54 5.70 -6.13
N TYR A 155 7.25 6.82 -6.28
CA TYR A 155 8.54 7.06 -5.63
C TYR A 155 8.44 6.98 -4.10
N THR A 156 7.46 7.67 -3.51
CA THR A 156 7.24 7.66 -2.06
C THR A 156 6.82 6.27 -1.56
N GLN A 157 5.99 5.56 -2.31
CA GLN A 157 5.61 4.19 -1.97
C GLN A 157 6.80 3.23 -1.97
N ASN A 158 7.69 3.34 -2.94
CA ASN A 158 8.93 2.55 -2.96
C ASN A 158 9.85 2.89 -1.78
N ALA A 159 10.01 4.18 -1.46
CA ALA A 159 10.90 4.63 -0.39
C ALA A 159 10.37 4.36 1.03
N ALA A 160 9.04 4.27 1.21
CA ALA A 160 8.41 4.18 2.52
C ALA A 160 7.47 2.97 2.68
N GLY A 161 7.13 2.25 1.63
CA GLY A 161 6.19 1.12 1.66
C GLY A 161 6.76 -0.10 2.37
N ALA A 162 8.00 -0.48 2.07
CA ALA A 162 8.69 -1.52 2.80
C ALA A 162 9.18 -1.00 4.16
N LYS A 163 8.91 -1.75 5.22
CA LYS A 163 9.20 -1.32 6.61
C LYS A 163 10.68 -1.08 6.88
N ASP A 164 11.55 -1.82 6.23
CA ASP A 164 13.01 -1.66 6.33
C ASP A 164 13.49 -0.45 5.53
N GLU A 165 12.97 -0.22 4.32
CA GLU A 165 13.26 0.98 3.52
C GLU A 165 12.78 2.25 4.22
N ALA A 166 11.56 2.25 4.76
CA ALA A 166 11.04 3.36 5.54
C ALA A 166 11.95 3.70 6.73
N LYS A 167 12.48 2.67 7.41
CA LYS A 167 13.43 2.85 8.50
C LYS A 167 14.77 3.40 8.03
N ARG A 168 15.33 2.90 6.94
CA ARG A 168 16.57 3.41 6.35
C ARG A 168 16.42 4.88 5.95
N THR A 169 15.33 5.20 5.28
CA THR A 169 15.00 6.58 4.88
C THR A 169 14.86 7.50 6.08
N ALA A 170 14.18 7.06 7.15
CA ALA A 170 14.05 7.83 8.39
C ALA A 170 15.41 8.09 9.05
N ILE A 171 16.25 7.05 9.19
CA ILE A 171 17.60 7.17 9.77
C ILE A 171 18.48 8.11 8.93
N ALA A 172 18.43 8.00 7.59
CA ALA A 172 19.20 8.87 6.70
C ALA A 172 18.79 10.35 6.77
N ASN A 173 17.59 10.63 7.28
CA ASN A 173 17.08 11.99 7.50
C ASN A 173 17.03 12.40 9.00
N ASP A 174 17.82 11.74 9.83
CA ASP A 174 17.91 12.01 11.29
C ASP A 174 16.56 11.89 12.03
N VAL A 175 15.62 11.12 11.50
CA VAL A 175 14.34 10.85 12.16
C VAL A 175 14.49 9.66 13.11
N SER A 176 14.10 9.86 14.37
CA SER A 176 14.14 8.81 15.39
C SER A 176 13.24 7.62 15.03
N VAL A 177 13.77 6.42 15.12
CA VAL A 177 13.05 5.18 14.83
C VAL A 177 13.06 4.23 16.03
N THR A 178 12.06 3.37 16.12
CA THR A 178 12.03 2.30 17.12
C THR A 178 13.23 1.37 16.92
N PRO A 179 14.00 1.03 17.98
CA PRO A 179 15.06 0.05 17.90
C PRO A 179 14.55 -1.29 17.34
N GLY A 180 15.37 -1.94 16.53
CA GLY A 180 15.01 -3.22 15.92
C GLY A 180 16.13 -3.82 15.09
N VAL A 181 15.99 -5.07 14.73
CA VAL A 181 16.88 -5.73 13.77
C VAL A 181 16.40 -5.36 12.37
N ASN A 182 17.23 -4.59 11.69
CA ASN A 182 17.04 -4.27 10.27
C ASN A 182 18.02 -5.11 9.45
N ASP A 183 17.72 -5.33 8.18
CA ASP A 183 18.63 -6.00 7.24
C ASP A 183 19.07 -7.40 7.71
N ALA A 184 18.14 -8.18 8.30
CA ALA A 184 18.44 -9.50 8.87
C ALA A 184 19.06 -10.44 7.82
N THR A 185 18.61 -10.38 6.57
CA THR A 185 19.15 -11.16 5.45
C THR A 185 20.60 -10.78 5.13
N THR A 186 20.88 -9.47 5.00
CA THR A 186 22.24 -8.94 4.82
C THR A 186 23.16 -9.34 5.97
N ARG A 187 22.67 -9.20 7.23
CA ARG A 187 23.42 -9.60 8.42
C ARG A 187 23.69 -11.10 8.46
N THR A 188 22.78 -11.93 7.98
CA THR A 188 22.97 -13.37 7.90
C THR A 188 24.09 -13.69 6.93
N LEU A 189 24.07 -13.13 5.72
CA LEU A 189 25.16 -13.35 4.75
C LEU A 189 26.51 -12.84 5.26
N LEU A 190 26.56 -11.65 5.87
CA LEU A 190 27.79 -11.11 6.44
C LEU A 190 28.32 -11.92 7.64
N ARG A 191 27.44 -12.56 8.42
CA ARG A 191 27.84 -13.48 9.48
C ARG A 191 28.45 -14.75 8.93
N LEU A 192 27.90 -15.29 7.84
CA LEU A 192 28.34 -16.54 7.21
C LEU A 192 29.55 -16.31 6.30
N HIS A 193 29.59 -15.17 5.64
CA HIS A 193 30.59 -14.78 4.65
C HIS A 193 31.07 -13.35 4.94
N PRO A 194 31.97 -13.18 5.89
CA PRO A 194 32.34 -11.86 6.42
C PRO A 194 33.15 -11.00 5.46
N ASP A 195 33.72 -11.56 4.43
CA ASP A 195 34.55 -10.84 3.48
C ASP A 195 34.01 -10.91 2.03
N ARG A 196 34.42 -9.93 1.23
CA ARG A 196 34.02 -9.77 -0.17
C ARG A 196 34.38 -10.96 -1.04
N LYS A 197 35.55 -11.60 -0.80
CA LYS A 197 36.02 -12.73 -1.57
C LYS A 197 35.16 -13.97 -1.35
N ASP A 198 34.70 -14.16 -0.13
CA ASP A 198 33.77 -15.25 0.20
C ASP A 198 32.42 -15.06 -0.51
N LEU A 199 31.91 -13.83 -0.53
CA LEU A 199 30.67 -13.49 -1.23
C LEU A 199 30.82 -13.64 -2.75
N GLN A 200 31.97 -13.27 -3.33
CA GLN A 200 32.27 -13.51 -4.75
C GLN A 200 32.28 -15.01 -5.07
N ARG A 201 32.87 -15.82 -4.19
CA ARG A 201 32.88 -17.28 -4.35
C ARG A 201 31.46 -17.86 -4.26
N LEU A 202 30.67 -17.36 -3.34
CA LEU A 202 29.27 -17.76 -3.20
C LEU A 202 28.46 -17.39 -4.44
N ALA A 203 28.57 -16.16 -4.95
CA ALA A 203 27.91 -15.71 -6.16
C ALA A 203 28.29 -16.60 -7.37
N LYS A 204 29.58 -16.85 -7.55
CA LYS A 204 30.09 -17.70 -8.62
C LYS A 204 29.61 -19.14 -8.52
N LYS A 205 29.55 -19.71 -7.31
CA LYS A 205 29.04 -21.07 -7.05
C LYS A 205 27.60 -21.22 -7.53
N HIS A 206 26.81 -20.18 -7.39
CA HIS A 206 25.39 -20.18 -7.78
C HIS A 206 25.12 -19.55 -9.15
N GLY A 207 26.17 -19.19 -9.91
CA GLY A 207 26.03 -18.60 -11.24
C GLY A 207 25.41 -17.21 -11.25
N LEU A 208 25.53 -16.47 -10.14
CA LEU A 208 24.96 -15.13 -9.99
C LEU A 208 25.98 -14.08 -10.46
N ASP A 209 25.55 -13.20 -11.35
CA ASP A 209 26.35 -12.05 -11.80
C ASP A 209 26.02 -10.83 -10.93
N VAL A 210 27.01 -10.39 -10.12
CA VAL A 210 26.85 -9.28 -9.18
C VAL A 210 28.08 -8.36 -9.29
N PRO A 211 28.07 -7.42 -10.24
CA PRO A 211 29.20 -6.50 -10.47
C PRO A 211 29.62 -5.72 -9.22
N ALA A 212 28.67 -5.38 -8.35
CA ALA A 212 28.92 -4.67 -7.08
C ALA A 212 29.90 -5.41 -6.15
N LEU A 213 29.98 -6.73 -6.23
CA LEU A 213 30.97 -7.52 -5.48
C LEU A 213 32.38 -7.38 -6.03
N GLY A 214 32.53 -6.95 -7.27
CA GLY A 214 33.85 -6.66 -7.92
C GLY A 214 34.34 -5.24 -7.67
N ASP A 215 33.48 -4.31 -7.26
CA ASP A 215 33.83 -2.91 -7.07
C ASP A 215 34.10 -2.60 -5.58
N GLU A 216 35.35 -2.31 -5.26
CA GLU A 216 35.78 -1.96 -3.89
C GLU A 216 35.20 -0.61 -3.40
N LYS A 217 34.70 0.25 -4.30
CA LYS A 217 34.09 1.53 -3.94
C LYS A 217 32.66 1.36 -3.42
N VAL A 218 31.99 0.27 -3.76
CA VAL A 218 30.66 -0.07 -3.26
C VAL A 218 30.79 -0.61 -1.84
N ALA A 219 30.00 -0.11 -0.90
CA ALA A 219 29.99 -0.62 0.47
C ALA A 219 29.63 -2.12 0.50
N LEU A 220 30.27 -2.88 1.41
CA LEU A 220 30.06 -4.33 1.47
C LEU A 220 28.60 -4.71 1.69
N ALA A 221 27.89 -3.98 2.55
CA ALA A 221 26.46 -4.20 2.81
C ALA A 221 25.59 -3.96 1.57
N GLU A 222 25.92 -2.95 0.78
CA GLU A 222 25.24 -2.66 -0.49
C GLU A 222 25.49 -3.76 -1.53
N ALA A 223 26.74 -4.22 -1.64
CA ALA A 223 27.08 -5.34 -2.52
C ALA A 223 26.37 -6.64 -2.11
N VAL A 224 26.17 -6.86 -0.81
CA VAL A 224 25.36 -7.99 -0.30
C VAL A 224 23.88 -7.81 -0.64
N GLY A 225 23.35 -6.60 -0.59
CA GLY A 225 21.98 -6.29 -1.06
C GLY A 225 21.81 -6.71 -2.53
N ALA A 226 22.73 -6.28 -3.41
CA ALA A 226 22.71 -6.67 -4.82
C ALA A 226 22.83 -8.20 -5.04
N LEU A 227 23.60 -8.90 -4.20
CA LEU A 227 23.68 -10.36 -4.23
C LEU A 227 22.35 -11.01 -3.82
N LEU A 228 21.68 -10.50 -2.80
CA LEU A 228 20.36 -10.97 -2.37
C LEU A 228 19.30 -10.76 -3.44
N ASP A 229 19.29 -9.60 -4.10
CA ASP A 229 18.39 -9.33 -5.22
C ASP A 229 18.63 -10.28 -6.40
N ALA A 230 19.89 -10.50 -6.78
CA ALA A 230 20.24 -11.45 -7.82
C ALA A 230 19.79 -12.89 -7.46
N SER A 231 19.95 -13.30 -6.20
CA SER A 231 19.52 -14.62 -5.72
C SER A 231 18.00 -14.78 -5.75
N TYR A 232 17.27 -13.74 -5.36
CA TYR A 232 15.81 -13.72 -5.41
C TYR A 232 15.28 -13.89 -6.85
N HIS A 233 15.85 -13.16 -7.80
CA HIS A 233 15.48 -13.27 -9.21
C HIS A 233 15.85 -14.62 -9.82
N ALA A 234 16.96 -15.22 -9.37
CA ALA A 234 17.39 -16.54 -9.80
C ALA A 234 16.71 -17.70 -9.06
N HIS A 235 15.85 -17.42 -8.07
CA HIS A 235 15.23 -18.43 -7.19
C HIS A 235 16.26 -19.35 -6.50
N VAL A 236 17.34 -18.76 -5.99
CA VAL A 236 18.43 -19.47 -5.31
C VAL A 236 18.49 -19.05 -3.85
N ASP A 237 18.48 -20.02 -2.93
CA ASP A 237 18.68 -19.76 -1.51
C ASP A 237 20.18 -19.70 -1.20
N LEU A 238 20.65 -18.60 -0.61
CA LEU A 238 22.04 -18.37 -0.24
C LEU A 238 22.34 -18.75 1.22
N TYR A 239 21.32 -18.96 2.01
CA TYR A 239 21.38 -19.40 3.41
C TYR A 239 20.08 -20.14 3.76
N SER A 240 20.13 -20.93 4.82
CA SER A 240 18.97 -21.65 5.34
C SER A 240 18.11 -20.78 6.26
N ILE A 241 16.85 -21.21 6.48
CA ILE A 241 15.95 -20.58 7.48
C ILE A 241 16.57 -20.66 8.89
N ASP A 242 17.27 -21.72 9.23
CA ASP A 242 17.90 -21.89 10.54
C ASP A 242 19.04 -20.87 10.74
N GLU A 243 19.83 -20.61 9.72
CA GLU A 243 20.88 -19.59 9.76
C GLU A 243 20.32 -18.18 9.91
N LEU A 244 19.20 -17.86 9.23
CA LEU A 244 18.47 -16.61 9.42
C LEU A 244 17.90 -16.51 10.85
N ALA A 245 17.27 -17.56 11.34
CA ALA A 245 16.71 -17.61 12.68
C ALA A 245 17.78 -17.40 13.76
N GLU A 246 18.97 -18.00 13.58
CA GLU A 246 20.09 -17.80 14.48
C GLU A 246 20.58 -16.34 14.48
N THR A 247 20.71 -15.73 13.30
CA THR A 247 21.06 -14.30 13.20
C THR A 247 20.06 -13.42 13.92
N LEU A 248 18.76 -13.65 13.69
CA LEU A 248 17.70 -12.91 14.37
C LEU A 248 17.75 -13.08 15.90
N ARG A 249 18.05 -14.31 16.38
CA ARG A 249 18.18 -14.58 17.81
C ARG A 249 19.36 -13.83 18.42
N LEU A 250 20.52 -13.83 17.76
CA LEU A 250 21.70 -13.12 18.21
C LEU A 250 21.49 -11.59 18.24
N GLU A 251 20.91 -11.03 17.19
CA GLU A 251 20.66 -9.60 17.12
C GLU A 251 19.55 -9.17 18.09
N ALA A 252 18.51 -9.97 18.27
CA ALA A 252 17.48 -9.72 19.27
C ALA A 252 18.05 -9.75 20.69
N ALA A 253 18.95 -10.69 21.00
CA ALA A 253 19.63 -10.76 22.29
C ALA A 253 20.44 -9.49 22.57
N LYS A 254 21.17 -8.97 21.59
CA LYS A 254 21.90 -7.69 21.70
C LYS A 254 20.96 -6.53 22.01
N LEU A 255 19.83 -6.41 21.28
CA LEU A 255 18.85 -5.35 21.49
C LEU A 255 18.16 -5.39 22.86
N LEU A 256 18.01 -6.59 23.43
CA LEU A 256 17.36 -6.80 24.72
C LEU A 256 18.32 -6.74 25.91
N ALA A 257 19.65 -6.79 25.67
CA ALA A 257 20.64 -6.83 26.74
C ALA A 257 20.50 -5.67 27.73
N ASP A 258 20.23 -4.46 27.22
CA ASP A 258 20.08 -3.25 28.02
C ASP A 258 18.62 -2.99 28.45
N GLN A 259 17.69 -3.88 28.12
CA GLN A 259 16.26 -3.69 28.34
C GLN A 259 15.57 -4.97 28.88
N PRO A 260 15.95 -5.44 30.08
CA PRO A 260 15.39 -6.68 30.63
C PRO A 260 13.88 -6.56 30.81
N GLY A 261 13.16 -7.63 30.42
CA GLY A 261 11.69 -7.71 30.51
C GLY A 261 10.93 -7.12 29.33
N ARG A 262 11.58 -6.51 28.34
CA ARG A 262 10.93 -6.09 27.09
C ARG A 262 10.71 -7.27 26.15
N ARG A 263 9.66 -7.14 25.32
CA ARG A 263 9.29 -8.17 24.33
C ARG A 263 9.76 -7.75 22.94
N PHE A 264 10.15 -8.71 22.15
CA PHE A 264 10.49 -8.57 20.75
C PHE A 264 9.27 -8.92 19.86
N ARG A 265 9.02 -8.14 18.82
CA ARG A 265 7.98 -8.44 17.84
C ARG A 265 8.60 -8.67 16.48
N LEU A 266 8.38 -9.85 15.91
CA LEU A 266 8.69 -10.12 14.51
C LEU A 266 7.56 -9.62 13.61
N LYS A 267 7.93 -8.98 12.51
CA LYS A 267 7.00 -8.55 11.46
C LYS A 267 7.58 -8.91 10.10
N ALA A 268 6.74 -9.40 9.19
CA ALA A 268 7.14 -9.51 7.80
C ALA A 268 7.42 -8.12 7.22
N ILE A 269 8.35 -8.04 6.27
CA ILE A 269 8.71 -6.77 5.59
C ILE A 269 7.55 -6.31 4.72
N GLY A 270 7.01 -7.21 3.91
CA GLY A 270 5.82 -6.98 3.10
C GLY A 270 4.59 -7.66 3.71
N GLY A 271 3.55 -6.93 4.05
CA GLY A 271 2.31 -7.49 4.56
C GLY A 271 1.64 -6.63 5.60
#